data_aa5af2f93a83fd7ba919b8bc434560b2
#
_entry.id   aa5af2f93a83fd7ba919b8bc434560b2
#
_cell.length_a   1.000
_cell.length_b   1.000
_cell.length_c   1.000
_cell.angle_alpha   90.00
_cell.angle_beta   90.00
_cell.angle_gamma   90.00
#
_symmetry.space_group_name_H-M   'P 1'
#
loop_
_entity.id
_entity.type
_entity.pdbx_description
1 polymer ?
#
loop_
_entity_poly.entity_id
_entity_poly.type
_entity_poly.pdbx_seq_one_letter_code
_entity_poly.pdbx_strand_id
1 'polypeptide(L)'
;MKQFTPIFFMVITLGLVAAAIYYLSRRFSLFFPAPGMKGWIWIFSLGLVFAFVGSIGFSELTNPFVTAWSLVGSILLGAFILLLLSLAVTDLLHLFLKPSPALRGWLTVGLTALLTGYGVWNAYHFRVKEVTLPIRGLTEEIRAVHLTDIHLGNSRGKKELERIVRITRELRPEIIFNTGDLFDSKTHFNGNEDVLDAFQTIAVPHYFVFGNHDEQVGLKQVLRRTERSGVTLLMNGMADYRELQIVGLNNMRADDDTFDIHANNDSTTVESVMQSLEIDPERPLLVLHHRPDGIPYMAEAGADLLLTGHTHAGQMFPFTLIAKWMFGYNKGLYQYEEMRIYVSQGLGTFFSPIRFGTHSEITLLRLMPA
;
A
#
# COMPACT_ATOMS: atom_id res chain seq x y z
N MET A 1 26.15 12.00 11.66
CA MET A 1 24.72 12.02 12.06
C MET A 1 23.88 10.89 11.45
N LYS A 2 24.18 10.38 10.24
CA LYS A 2 23.37 9.33 9.54
C LYS A 2 23.25 7.97 10.25
N GLN A 3 24.16 7.59 11.13
CA GLN A 3 24.14 6.27 11.82
C GLN A 3 23.26 6.19 13.10
N PHE A 4 22.93 7.32 13.70
CA PHE A 4 22.12 7.35 14.93
C PHE A 4 20.61 7.37 14.69
N THR A 5 20.19 7.72 13.47
CA THR A 5 18.79 7.87 13.12
C THR A 5 17.96 6.58 13.27
N PRO A 6 18.41 5.39 12.79
CA PRO A 6 17.64 4.15 12.95
C PRO A 6 17.50 3.72 14.42
N ILE A 7 18.58 3.85 15.21
CA ILE A 7 18.57 3.50 16.64
C ILE A 7 17.62 4.42 17.40
N PHE A 8 17.63 5.72 17.11
CA PHE A 8 16.74 6.69 17.72
C PHE A 8 15.25 6.38 17.44
N PHE A 9 14.91 6.08 16.18
CA PHE A 9 13.55 5.66 15.83
C PHE A 9 13.15 4.35 16.50
N MET A 10 14.05 3.38 16.57
CA MET A 10 13.81 2.12 17.26
C MET A 10 13.50 2.34 18.75
N VAL A 11 14.29 3.17 19.44
CA VAL A 11 14.10 3.47 20.87
C VAL A 11 12.76 4.18 21.12
N ILE A 12 12.40 5.15 20.27
CA ILE A 12 11.09 5.81 20.35
C ILE A 12 9.96 4.81 20.14
N THR A 13 10.05 3.97 19.12
CA THR A 13 9.02 2.97 18.81
C THR A 13 8.83 1.99 19.98
N LEU A 14 9.92 1.47 20.53
CA LEU A 14 9.87 0.59 21.71
C LEU A 14 9.28 1.30 22.94
N GLY A 15 9.63 2.57 23.15
CA GLY A 15 9.06 3.39 24.21
C GLY A 15 7.55 3.59 24.04
N LEU A 16 7.08 3.88 22.83
CA LEU A 16 5.65 4.02 22.53
C LEU A 16 4.88 2.71 22.71
N VAL A 17 5.45 1.58 22.28
CA VAL A 17 4.86 0.25 22.47
C VAL A 17 4.76 -0.06 23.98
N ALA A 18 5.82 0.16 24.75
CA ALA A 18 5.81 -0.05 26.20
C ALA A 18 4.77 0.83 26.90
N ALA A 19 4.67 2.11 26.52
CA ALA A 19 3.68 3.04 27.05
C ALA A 19 2.24 2.59 26.73
N ALA A 20 1.99 2.12 25.50
CA ALA A 20 0.70 1.58 25.08
C ALA A 20 0.30 0.34 25.90
N ILE A 21 1.23 -0.61 26.10
CA ILE A 21 0.99 -1.81 26.91
C ILE A 21 0.72 -1.43 28.37
N TYR A 22 1.51 -0.50 28.91
CA TYR A 22 1.29 0.01 30.28
C TYR A 22 -0.08 0.65 30.44
N TYR A 23 -0.48 1.48 29.50
CA TYR A 23 -1.79 2.13 29.49
C TYR A 23 -2.93 1.11 29.44
N LEU A 24 -2.87 0.14 28.52
CA LEU A 24 -3.82 -0.97 28.45
C LEU A 24 -3.89 -1.74 29.76
N SER A 25 -2.74 -2.11 30.32
CA SER A 25 -2.69 -2.92 31.55
C SER A 25 -3.36 -2.20 32.73
N ARG A 26 -3.15 -0.90 32.84
CA ARG A 26 -3.81 -0.09 33.87
C ARG A 26 -5.33 -0.02 33.67
N ARG A 27 -5.78 0.24 32.42
CA ARG A 27 -7.21 0.39 32.12
C ARG A 27 -7.97 -0.92 32.29
N PHE A 28 -7.47 -2.01 31.74
CA PHE A 28 -8.13 -3.31 31.84
C PHE A 28 -8.15 -3.87 33.26
N SER A 29 -7.13 -3.57 34.08
CA SER A 29 -7.18 -3.91 35.51
C SER A 29 -8.24 -3.14 36.31
N LEU A 30 -8.61 -1.95 35.85
CA LEU A 30 -9.75 -1.20 36.43
C LEU A 30 -11.09 -1.71 35.92
N PHE A 31 -11.16 -2.13 34.65
CA PHE A 31 -12.38 -2.63 34.04
C PHE A 31 -12.75 -4.03 34.54
N PHE A 32 -11.76 -4.88 34.71
CA PHE A 32 -11.90 -6.27 35.10
C PHE A 32 -10.92 -6.56 36.25
N PRO A 33 -11.32 -6.26 37.48
CA PRO A 33 -10.46 -6.43 38.66
C PRO A 33 -10.29 -7.93 39.01
N ALA A 34 -9.31 -8.57 38.32
CA ALA A 34 -8.94 -9.95 38.57
C ALA A 34 -7.47 -10.06 39.02
N PRO A 35 -7.11 -11.00 39.89
CA PRO A 35 -5.73 -11.24 40.25
C PRO A 35 -4.86 -11.51 39.00
N GLY A 36 -3.70 -10.85 38.94
CA GLY A 36 -2.76 -11.03 37.82
C GLY A 36 -3.15 -10.38 36.47
N MET A 37 -4.29 -9.69 36.37
CA MET A 37 -4.76 -9.06 35.11
C MET A 37 -3.68 -8.23 34.42
N LYS A 38 -2.90 -7.43 35.17
CA LYS A 38 -1.79 -6.65 34.59
C LYS A 38 -0.75 -7.55 33.93
N GLY A 39 -0.36 -8.62 34.60
CA GLY A 39 0.61 -9.58 34.06
C GLY A 39 0.10 -10.27 32.79
N TRP A 40 -1.17 -10.69 32.79
CA TRP A 40 -1.78 -11.31 31.59
C TRP A 40 -1.81 -10.37 30.40
N ILE A 41 -2.10 -9.09 30.59
CA ILE A 41 -2.09 -8.11 29.50
C ILE A 41 -0.67 -7.90 28.97
N TRP A 42 0.34 -7.85 29.84
CA TRP A 42 1.73 -7.78 29.41
C TRP A 42 2.14 -9.02 28.61
N ILE A 43 1.84 -10.22 29.10
CA ILE A 43 2.14 -11.49 28.41
C ILE A 43 1.46 -11.53 27.05
N PHE A 44 0.17 -11.20 26.99
CA PHE A 44 -0.59 -11.17 25.73
C PHE A 44 0.01 -10.15 24.75
N SER A 45 0.28 -8.92 25.19
CA SER A 45 0.82 -7.87 24.33
C SER A 45 2.23 -8.18 23.83
N LEU A 46 3.09 -8.72 24.67
CA LEU A 46 4.42 -9.19 24.25
C LEU A 46 4.32 -10.38 23.30
N GLY A 47 3.36 -11.29 23.53
CA GLY A 47 3.04 -12.37 22.60
C GLY A 47 2.64 -11.86 21.21
N LEU A 48 1.85 -10.79 21.13
CA LEU A 48 1.48 -10.15 19.85
C LEU A 48 2.70 -9.55 19.14
N VAL A 49 3.55 -8.84 19.88
CA VAL A 49 4.80 -8.29 19.31
C VAL A 49 5.69 -9.42 18.80
N PHE A 50 5.85 -10.49 19.59
CA PHE A 50 6.63 -11.66 19.18
C PHE A 50 6.03 -12.36 17.95
N ALA A 51 4.69 -12.51 17.90
CA ALA A 51 4.00 -13.08 16.74
C ALA A 51 4.23 -12.26 15.48
N PHE A 52 4.20 -10.93 15.60
CA PHE A 52 4.46 -10.02 14.48
C PHE A 52 5.92 -10.06 14.03
N VAL A 53 6.88 -9.94 14.95
CA VAL A 53 8.31 -10.02 14.62
C VAL A 53 8.65 -11.39 14.02
N GLY A 54 8.09 -12.46 14.57
CA GLY A 54 8.23 -13.82 14.03
C GLY A 54 7.66 -13.93 12.61
N SER A 55 6.54 -13.26 12.29
CA SER A 55 5.97 -13.27 10.94
C SER A 55 6.90 -12.64 9.90
N ILE A 56 7.65 -11.61 10.27
CA ILE A 56 8.68 -10.99 9.41
C ILE A 56 9.88 -11.92 9.29
N GLY A 57 10.40 -12.44 10.41
CA GLY A 57 11.59 -13.29 10.43
C GLY A 57 11.41 -14.62 9.70
N PHE A 58 10.20 -15.16 9.66
CA PHE A 58 9.87 -16.41 8.98
C PHE A 58 9.18 -16.20 7.61
N SER A 59 9.16 -15.00 7.09
CA SER A 59 8.48 -14.65 5.83
C SER A 59 8.99 -15.44 4.62
N GLU A 60 10.19 -16.00 4.67
CA GLU A 60 10.76 -16.83 3.60
C GLU A 60 10.32 -18.31 3.66
N LEU A 61 9.72 -18.73 4.74
CA LEU A 61 9.26 -20.13 4.90
C LEU A 61 7.87 -20.31 4.27
N THR A 62 7.81 -21.17 3.26
CA THR A 62 6.58 -21.52 2.52
C THR A 62 5.81 -22.66 3.18
N ASN A 63 5.39 -22.49 4.41
CA ASN A 63 4.67 -23.50 5.18
C ASN A 63 3.26 -22.96 5.50
N PRO A 64 2.18 -23.73 5.30
CA PRO A 64 0.82 -23.32 5.64
C PRO A 64 0.65 -22.81 7.07
N PHE A 65 1.38 -23.40 8.02
CA PHE A 65 1.38 -22.95 9.41
C PHE A 65 1.98 -21.54 9.55
N VAL A 66 3.12 -21.27 8.90
CA VAL A 66 3.76 -19.93 8.92
C VAL A 66 2.87 -18.89 8.23
N THR A 67 2.23 -19.25 7.12
CA THR A 67 1.26 -18.38 6.43
C THR A 67 0.09 -18.03 7.35
N ALA A 68 -0.52 -19.01 8.00
CA ALA A 68 -1.61 -18.78 8.95
C ALA A 68 -1.15 -17.97 10.16
N TRP A 69 0.04 -18.25 10.70
CA TRP A 69 0.65 -17.50 11.79
C TRP A 69 0.86 -16.04 11.41
N SER A 70 1.43 -15.77 10.24
CA SER A 70 1.68 -14.41 9.73
C SER A 70 0.37 -13.64 9.55
N LEU A 71 -0.65 -14.29 8.98
CA LEU A 71 -1.97 -13.68 8.79
C LEU A 71 -2.64 -13.35 10.13
N VAL A 72 -2.67 -14.31 11.06
CA VAL A 72 -3.25 -14.09 12.39
C VAL A 72 -2.47 -13.03 13.16
N GLY A 73 -1.14 -13.10 13.15
CA GLY A 73 -0.27 -12.13 13.84
C GLY A 73 -0.48 -10.70 13.32
N SER A 74 -0.60 -10.53 12.00
CA SER A 74 -0.84 -9.22 11.38
C SER A 74 -2.25 -8.67 11.67
N ILE A 75 -3.29 -9.52 11.68
CA ILE A 75 -4.63 -9.12 12.11
C ILE A 75 -4.63 -8.69 13.58
N LEU A 76 -4.00 -9.46 14.45
CA LEU A 76 -3.93 -9.14 15.88
C LEU A 76 -3.16 -7.84 16.15
N LEU A 77 -2.10 -7.56 15.39
CA LEU A 77 -1.39 -6.28 15.48
C LEU A 77 -2.31 -5.11 15.09
N GLY A 78 -3.02 -5.23 13.97
CA GLY A 78 -3.99 -4.21 13.57
C GLY A 78 -5.12 -4.06 14.60
N ALA A 79 -5.64 -5.16 15.15
CA ALA A 79 -6.63 -5.15 16.21
C ALA A 79 -6.11 -4.49 17.50
N PHE A 80 -4.81 -4.65 17.83
CA PHE A 80 -4.19 -3.98 18.96
C PHE A 80 -4.20 -2.44 18.79
N ILE A 81 -3.94 -1.94 17.59
CA ILE A 81 -4.01 -0.51 17.28
C ILE A 81 -5.46 -0.01 17.42
N LEU A 82 -6.42 -0.78 16.88
CA LEU A 82 -7.85 -0.46 17.02
C LEU A 82 -8.34 -0.56 18.48
N LEU A 83 -7.74 -1.43 19.29
CA LEU A 83 -8.01 -1.51 20.73
C LEU A 83 -7.58 -0.23 21.45
N LEU A 84 -6.41 0.31 21.14
CA LEU A 84 -5.95 1.60 21.68
C LEU A 84 -6.90 2.74 21.28
N LEU A 85 -7.33 2.75 20.02
CA LEU A 85 -8.31 3.73 19.53
C LEU A 85 -9.66 3.59 20.25
N SER A 86 -10.16 2.37 20.36
CA SER A 86 -11.43 2.07 21.06
C SER A 86 -11.37 2.48 22.54
N LEU A 87 -10.24 2.25 23.17
CA LEU A 87 -9.99 2.64 24.55
C LEU A 87 -9.99 4.17 24.70
N ALA A 88 -9.33 4.89 23.79
CA ALA A 88 -9.32 6.35 23.78
C ALA A 88 -10.76 6.91 23.61
N VAL A 89 -11.55 6.31 22.70
CA VAL A 89 -12.96 6.69 22.49
C VAL A 89 -13.80 6.45 23.76
N THR A 90 -13.67 5.30 24.41
CA THR A 90 -14.43 4.98 25.63
C THR A 90 -13.97 5.79 26.84
N ASP A 91 -12.70 6.18 26.89
CA ASP A 91 -12.17 7.12 27.90
C ASP A 91 -12.73 8.53 27.69
N LEU A 92 -12.83 8.99 26.44
CA LEU A 92 -13.46 10.27 26.12
C LEU A 92 -14.97 10.25 26.47
N LEU A 93 -15.69 9.20 26.12
CA LEU A 93 -17.11 9.04 26.48
C LEU A 93 -17.32 9.03 28.01
N HIS A 94 -16.36 8.52 28.78
CA HIS A 94 -16.45 8.53 30.25
C HIS A 94 -16.48 9.93 30.85
N LEU A 95 -15.89 10.92 30.19
CA LEU A 95 -15.94 12.31 30.68
C LEU A 95 -17.38 12.86 30.73
N PHE A 96 -18.25 12.37 29.87
CA PHE A 96 -19.64 12.84 29.72
C PHE A 96 -20.66 11.89 30.35
N LEU A 97 -20.53 10.59 30.09
CA LEU A 97 -21.59 9.59 30.41
C LEU A 97 -21.29 8.80 31.70
N LYS A 98 -20.04 8.82 32.19
CA LYS A 98 -19.58 8.13 33.40
C LYS A 98 -20.05 6.67 33.53
N PRO A 99 -19.96 5.82 32.48
CA PRO A 99 -20.34 4.42 32.56
C PRO A 99 -19.47 3.68 33.59
N SER A 100 -20.01 2.59 34.14
CA SER A 100 -19.26 1.74 35.08
C SER A 100 -17.98 1.19 34.44
N PRO A 101 -16.95 0.88 35.27
CA PRO A 101 -15.69 0.32 34.72
C PRO A 101 -15.91 -0.92 33.87
N ALA A 102 -16.73 -1.87 34.32
CA ALA A 102 -17.02 -3.09 33.58
C ALA A 102 -17.71 -2.81 32.24
N LEU A 103 -18.71 -1.89 32.21
CA LEU A 103 -19.37 -1.50 30.96
C LEU A 103 -18.39 -0.87 29.98
N ARG A 104 -17.48 -0.01 30.45
CA ARG A 104 -16.39 0.55 29.60
C ARG A 104 -15.51 -0.53 29.02
N GLY A 105 -15.13 -1.52 29.82
CA GLY A 105 -14.34 -2.65 29.37
C GLY A 105 -15.03 -3.40 28.21
N TRP A 106 -16.31 -3.74 28.41
CA TRP A 106 -17.08 -4.43 27.38
C TRP A 106 -17.34 -3.58 26.14
N LEU A 107 -17.58 -2.28 26.30
CA LEU A 107 -17.70 -1.34 25.17
C LEU A 107 -16.38 -1.26 24.38
N THR A 108 -15.22 -1.20 25.07
CA THR A 108 -13.93 -1.18 24.42
C THR A 108 -13.69 -2.46 23.61
N VAL A 109 -13.93 -3.63 24.19
CA VAL A 109 -13.78 -4.92 23.50
C VAL A 109 -14.73 -5.05 22.32
N GLY A 110 -16.01 -4.72 22.54
CA GLY A 110 -17.04 -4.78 21.49
C GLY A 110 -16.75 -3.84 20.33
N LEU A 111 -16.34 -2.60 20.61
CA LEU A 111 -15.94 -1.64 19.58
C LEU A 111 -14.71 -2.11 18.81
N THR A 112 -13.69 -2.65 19.50
CA THR A 112 -12.51 -3.22 18.86
C THR A 112 -12.86 -4.37 17.92
N ALA A 113 -13.69 -5.31 18.36
CA ALA A 113 -14.13 -6.42 17.54
C ALA A 113 -14.90 -5.95 16.30
N LEU A 114 -15.80 -4.99 16.46
CA LEU A 114 -16.56 -4.37 15.38
C LEU A 114 -15.65 -3.68 14.37
N LEU A 115 -14.73 -2.82 14.83
CA LEU A 115 -13.80 -2.10 13.96
C LEU A 115 -12.84 -3.05 13.25
N THR A 116 -12.37 -4.10 13.92
CA THR A 116 -11.49 -5.12 13.32
C THR A 116 -12.24 -5.90 12.24
N GLY A 117 -13.44 -6.40 12.54
CA GLY A 117 -14.28 -7.11 11.57
C GLY A 117 -14.62 -6.25 10.35
N TYR A 118 -15.04 -4.99 10.58
CA TYR A 118 -15.27 -4.04 9.51
C TYR A 118 -13.99 -3.76 8.70
N GLY A 119 -12.87 -3.55 9.36
CA GLY A 119 -11.61 -3.22 8.70
C GLY A 119 -11.07 -4.35 7.84
N VAL A 120 -11.20 -5.61 8.28
CA VAL A 120 -10.88 -6.80 7.48
C VAL A 120 -11.83 -6.89 6.28
N TRP A 121 -13.14 -6.81 6.51
CA TRP A 121 -14.12 -6.83 5.42
C TRP A 121 -13.83 -5.74 4.37
N ASN A 122 -13.58 -4.51 4.81
CA ASN A 122 -13.31 -3.36 3.95
C ASN A 122 -12.00 -3.52 3.15
N ALA A 123 -10.97 -4.17 3.73
CA ALA A 123 -9.73 -4.46 3.04
C ALA A 123 -9.89 -5.43 1.85
N TYR A 124 -10.87 -6.34 1.92
CA TYR A 124 -11.19 -7.28 0.84
C TYR A 124 -12.38 -6.83 -0.04
N HIS A 125 -12.95 -5.67 0.24
CA HIS A 125 -14.03 -5.08 -0.54
C HIS A 125 -13.48 -4.05 -1.53
N PHE A 126 -13.22 -4.48 -2.77
CA PHE A 126 -12.69 -3.61 -3.82
C PHE A 126 -13.75 -2.61 -4.28
N ARG A 127 -13.36 -1.33 -4.32
CA ARG A 127 -14.19 -0.25 -4.83
C ARG A 127 -13.63 0.27 -6.13
N VAL A 128 -14.48 0.40 -7.13
CA VAL A 128 -14.13 1.06 -8.37
C VAL A 128 -14.31 2.57 -8.19
N LYS A 129 -13.25 3.32 -8.51
CA LYS A 129 -13.28 4.79 -8.54
C LYS A 129 -13.06 5.24 -9.97
N GLU A 130 -14.01 5.96 -10.52
CA GLU A 130 -13.87 6.58 -11.83
C GLU A 130 -13.27 7.98 -11.71
N VAL A 131 -12.28 8.29 -12.56
CA VAL A 131 -11.60 9.58 -12.62
C VAL A 131 -11.49 10.00 -14.07
N THR A 132 -12.05 11.15 -14.40
CA THR A 132 -11.95 11.74 -15.75
C THR A 132 -10.86 12.79 -15.77
N LEU A 133 -9.92 12.65 -16.70
CA LEU A 133 -8.73 13.50 -16.82
C LEU A 133 -8.63 14.02 -18.26
N PRO A 134 -8.68 15.33 -18.48
CA PRO A 134 -8.34 15.91 -19.78
C PRO A 134 -6.82 15.82 -19.97
N ILE A 135 -6.40 15.28 -21.11
CA ILE A 135 -5.00 15.10 -21.53
C ILE A 135 -4.81 15.82 -22.87
N ARG A 136 -3.82 16.72 -22.94
CA ARG A 136 -3.53 17.43 -24.19
C ARG A 136 -3.08 16.44 -25.28
N GLY A 137 -3.41 16.74 -26.52
CA GLY A 137 -2.95 15.95 -27.67
C GLY A 137 -3.66 14.61 -27.89
N LEU A 138 -4.60 14.21 -27.04
CA LEU A 138 -5.48 13.08 -27.34
C LEU A 138 -6.54 13.49 -28.35
N THR A 139 -6.86 12.59 -29.29
CA THR A 139 -7.93 12.76 -30.28
C THR A 139 -9.23 12.08 -29.88
N GLU A 140 -9.14 11.01 -29.09
CA GLU A 140 -10.26 10.20 -28.61
C GLU A 140 -10.08 9.83 -27.13
N GLU A 141 -11.18 9.46 -26.46
CA GLU A 141 -11.15 8.91 -25.12
C GLU A 141 -10.32 7.61 -25.08
N ILE A 142 -9.47 7.48 -24.05
CA ILE A 142 -8.82 6.22 -23.70
C ILE A 142 -9.32 5.79 -22.32
N ARG A 143 -9.92 4.59 -22.26
CA ARG A 143 -10.36 3.96 -21.02
C ARG A 143 -9.22 3.13 -20.46
N ALA A 144 -8.60 3.59 -19.40
CA ALA A 144 -7.51 2.88 -18.73
C ALA A 144 -7.94 2.39 -17.35
N VAL A 145 -7.38 1.27 -16.90
CA VAL A 145 -7.48 0.85 -15.50
C VAL A 145 -6.12 1.01 -14.84
N HIS A 146 -6.10 1.71 -13.72
CA HIS A 146 -4.92 1.82 -12.87
C HIS A 146 -5.04 0.87 -11.68
N LEU A 147 -4.08 -0.04 -11.58
CA LEU A 147 -3.85 -0.98 -10.50
C LEU A 147 -2.55 -0.62 -9.79
N THR A 148 -2.49 -0.78 -8.49
CA THR A 148 -1.26 -0.61 -7.71
C THR A 148 -1.38 -1.29 -6.35
N ASP A 149 -0.25 -1.60 -5.73
CA ASP A 149 -0.20 -2.12 -4.37
C ASP A 149 -1.12 -3.33 -4.18
N ILE A 150 -1.04 -4.31 -5.06
CA ILE A 150 -1.86 -5.54 -4.96
C ILE A 150 -1.41 -6.38 -3.78
N HIS A 151 -0.11 -6.41 -3.50
CA HIS A 151 0.52 -7.13 -2.39
C HIS A 151 0.11 -8.61 -2.34
N LEU A 152 0.39 -9.32 -3.45
CA LEU A 152 0.25 -10.78 -3.47
C LEU A 152 1.23 -11.38 -2.48
N GLY A 153 0.72 -12.01 -1.45
CA GLY A 153 1.49 -12.51 -0.32
C GLY A 153 0.65 -13.39 0.59
N ASN A 154 0.99 -13.43 1.87
CA ASN A 154 0.31 -14.26 2.86
C ASN A 154 -1.18 -13.90 3.07
N SER A 155 -1.55 -12.64 2.82
CA SER A 155 -2.92 -12.16 2.99
C SER A 155 -3.76 -12.19 1.71
N ARG A 156 -3.12 -12.20 0.53
CA ARG A 156 -3.78 -12.19 -0.78
C ARG A 156 -3.11 -13.17 -1.72
N GLY A 157 -3.90 -14.01 -2.35
CA GLY A 157 -3.43 -15.03 -3.25
C GLY A 157 -4.13 -15.00 -4.61
N LYS A 158 -4.09 -16.12 -5.29
CA LYS A 158 -4.68 -16.32 -6.62
C LYS A 158 -6.16 -15.94 -6.70
N LYS A 159 -6.96 -16.29 -5.69
CA LYS A 159 -8.40 -15.98 -5.66
C LYS A 159 -8.69 -14.48 -5.66
N GLU A 160 -7.91 -13.72 -4.88
CA GLU A 160 -8.05 -12.27 -4.82
C GLU A 160 -7.63 -11.64 -6.15
N LEU A 161 -6.54 -12.12 -6.77
CA LEU A 161 -6.12 -11.64 -8.08
C LEU A 161 -7.16 -11.96 -9.16
N GLU A 162 -7.70 -13.18 -9.20
CA GLU A 162 -8.78 -13.55 -10.13
C GLU A 162 -10.01 -12.64 -9.98
N ARG A 163 -10.33 -12.24 -8.74
CA ARG A 163 -11.41 -11.29 -8.47
C ARG A 163 -11.08 -9.87 -8.99
N ILE A 164 -9.84 -9.39 -8.78
CA ILE A 164 -9.36 -8.09 -9.30
C ILE A 164 -9.45 -8.10 -10.83
N VAL A 165 -8.92 -9.15 -11.46
CA VAL A 165 -8.93 -9.31 -12.93
C VAL A 165 -10.35 -9.35 -13.48
N ARG A 166 -11.28 -10.05 -12.82
CA ARG A 166 -12.69 -10.07 -13.24
C ARG A 166 -13.30 -8.67 -13.21
N ILE A 167 -13.13 -7.91 -12.11
CA ILE A 167 -13.62 -6.53 -12.01
C ILE A 167 -12.97 -5.66 -13.09
N THR A 168 -11.67 -5.79 -13.30
CA THR A 168 -10.95 -5.05 -14.35
C THR A 168 -11.54 -5.32 -15.73
N ARG A 169 -11.85 -6.58 -16.07
CA ARG A 169 -12.48 -6.94 -17.35
C ARG A 169 -13.88 -6.34 -17.50
N GLU A 170 -14.68 -6.33 -16.44
CA GLU A 170 -16.03 -5.72 -16.42
C GLU A 170 -15.98 -4.23 -16.73
N LEU A 171 -14.88 -3.54 -16.40
CA LEU A 171 -14.65 -2.13 -16.72
C LEU A 171 -14.29 -1.89 -18.20
N ARG A 172 -14.02 -2.96 -18.99
CA ARG A 172 -13.66 -2.89 -20.40
C ARG A 172 -12.56 -1.88 -20.71
N PRO A 173 -11.39 -1.99 -20.08
CA PRO A 173 -10.28 -1.10 -20.36
C PRO A 173 -9.71 -1.36 -21.75
N GLU A 174 -9.09 -0.35 -22.33
CA GLU A 174 -8.28 -0.44 -23.55
C GLU A 174 -6.79 -0.61 -23.23
N ILE A 175 -6.41 -0.25 -21.99
CA ILE A 175 -5.04 -0.33 -21.48
C ILE A 175 -5.06 -0.45 -19.95
N ILE A 176 -4.05 -1.13 -19.38
CA ILE A 176 -3.88 -1.26 -17.93
C ILE A 176 -2.51 -0.70 -17.53
N PHE A 177 -2.52 0.12 -16.49
CA PHE A 177 -1.32 0.63 -15.82
C PHE A 177 -1.23 0.01 -14.44
N ASN A 178 -0.08 -0.56 -14.10
CA ASN A 178 0.20 -1.11 -12.78
C ASN A 178 1.45 -0.42 -12.22
N THR A 179 1.27 0.36 -11.16
CA THR A 179 2.34 1.18 -10.61
C THR A 179 3.02 0.55 -9.40
N GLY A 180 3.22 -0.76 -9.42
CA GLY A 180 4.12 -1.43 -8.48
C GLY A 180 3.45 -2.07 -7.28
N ASP A 181 4.29 -2.70 -6.46
CA ASP A 181 3.94 -3.50 -5.30
C ASP A 181 2.90 -4.58 -5.65
N LEU A 182 3.19 -5.30 -6.74
CA LEU A 182 2.41 -6.45 -7.17
C LEU A 182 2.54 -7.59 -6.16
N PHE A 183 3.74 -7.78 -5.59
CA PHE A 183 4.06 -8.80 -4.60
C PHE A 183 4.43 -8.17 -3.25
N ASP A 184 4.05 -8.84 -2.16
CA ASP A 184 4.37 -8.45 -0.79
C ASP A 184 5.57 -9.20 -0.22
N SER A 185 5.73 -10.48 -0.60
CA SER A 185 6.76 -11.36 -0.04
C SER A 185 7.14 -12.50 -0.96
N LYS A 186 8.32 -13.08 -0.73
CA LYS A 186 8.84 -14.24 -1.47
C LYS A 186 8.00 -15.51 -1.29
N THR A 187 7.15 -15.59 -0.28
CA THR A 187 6.37 -16.79 0.06
C THR A 187 5.46 -17.29 -1.06
N HIS A 188 5.06 -16.41 -1.98
CA HIS A 188 4.22 -16.81 -3.11
C HIS A 188 4.97 -17.43 -4.28
N PHE A 189 6.29 -17.44 -4.26
CA PHE A 189 7.07 -17.96 -5.37
C PHE A 189 7.25 -19.48 -5.33
N ASN A 190 7.06 -20.13 -4.17
CA ASN A 190 7.20 -21.57 -4.06
C ASN A 190 5.84 -22.25 -4.21
N GLY A 191 5.60 -22.85 -5.38
CA GLY A 191 4.37 -23.62 -5.67
C GLY A 191 3.20 -22.84 -6.29
N ASN A 192 3.32 -21.51 -6.46
CA ASN A 192 2.31 -20.65 -7.12
C ASN A 192 2.89 -19.97 -8.37
N GLU A 193 3.51 -20.74 -9.25
CA GLU A 193 4.12 -20.19 -10.47
C GLU A 193 3.09 -19.58 -11.42
N ASP A 194 1.83 -19.95 -11.28
CA ASP A 194 0.69 -19.53 -12.09
C ASP A 194 -0.17 -18.42 -11.49
N VAL A 195 0.29 -17.78 -10.40
CA VAL A 195 -0.53 -16.77 -9.71
C VAL A 195 -0.94 -15.61 -10.62
N LEU A 196 -0.08 -15.20 -11.57
CA LEU A 196 -0.35 -14.10 -12.50
C LEU A 196 -1.08 -14.54 -13.79
N ASP A 197 -1.33 -15.84 -14.00
CA ASP A 197 -1.98 -16.32 -15.23
C ASP A 197 -3.38 -15.72 -15.42
N ALA A 198 -4.01 -15.27 -14.35
CA ALA A 198 -5.28 -14.54 -14.44
C ALA A 198 -5.20 -13.32 -15.37
N PHE A 199 -4.07 -12.62 -15.43
CA PHE A 199 -3.87 -11.46 -16.32
C PHE A 199 -3.92 -11.84 -17.79
N GLN A 200 -3.52 -13.06 -18.19
CA GLN A 200 -3.61 -13.53 -19.58
C GLN A 200 -5.05 -13.52 -20.12
N THR A 201 -6.05 -13.46 -19.24
CA THR A 201 -7.46 -13.35 -19.63
C THR A 201 -7.87 -11.95 -20.05
N ILE A 202 -6.97 -10.98 -19.97
CA ILE A 202 -7.18 -9.58 -20.40
C ILE A 202 -6.33 -9.32 -21.63
N ALA A 203 -6.97 -9.20 -22.79
CA ALA A 203 -6.31 -9.07 -24.07
C ALA A 203 -6.05 -7.59 -24.46
N VAL A 204 -5.58 -6.78 -23.51
CA VAL A 204 -5.18 -5.38 -23.75
C VAL A 204 -3.77 -5.13 -23.24
N PRO A 205 -3.05 -4.12 -23.75
CA PRO A 205 -1.73 -3.77 -23.22
C PRO A 205 -1.78 -3.55 -21.71
N HIS A 206 -0.84 -4.15 -21.00
CA HIS A 206 -0.72 -4.05 -19.54
C HIS A 206 0.73 -3.69 -19.20
N TYR A 207 0.95 -2.45 -18.81
CA TYR A 207 2.25 -1.94 -18.42
C TYR A 207 2.41 -1.97 -16.90
N PHE A 208 3.58 -2.37 -16.45
CA PHE A 208 3.93 -2.54 -15.05
C PHE A 208 5.28 -1.89 -14.75
N VAL A 209 5.40 -1.24 -13.60
CA VAL A 209 6.66 -0.77 -13.03
C VAL A 209 6.86 -1.36 -11.63
N PHE A 210 8.10 -1.50 -11.19
CA PHE A 210 8.39 -2.03 -9.85
C PHE A 210 8.04 -1.05 -8.75
N GLY A 211 7.47 -1.60 -7.65
CA GLY A 211 7.48 -0.97 -6.34
C GLY A 211 8.63 -1.50 -5.46
N ASN A 212 8.75 -0.96 -4.27
CA ASN A 212 9.81 -1.34 -3.34
C ASN A 212 9.68 -2.79 -2.82
N HIS A 213 8.48 -3.33 -2.72
CA HIS A 213 8.26 -4.72 -2.34
C HIS A 213 8.65 -5.69 -3.47
N ASP A 214 8.37 -5.35 -4.73
CA ASP A 214 8.75 -6.17 -5.88
C ASP A 214 10.28 -6.34 -5.97
N GLU A 215 11.03 -5.27 -5.67
CA GLU A 215 12.50 -5.34 -5.62
C GLU A 215 13.02 -6.27 -4.52
N GLN A 216 12.40 -6.24 -3.33
CA GLN A 216 12.76 -7.12 -2.21
C GLN A 216 12.50 -8.60 -2.53
N VAL A 217 11.50 -8.88 -3.32
CA VAL A 217 11.17 -10.23 -3.79
C VAL A 217 12.23 -10.76 -4.76
N GLY A 218 12.81 -9.89 -5.57
CA GLY A 218 13.89 -10.18 -6.48
C GLY A 218 13.51 -10.12 -7.96
N LEU A 219 14.21 -9.23 -8.66
CA LEU A 219 13.97 -8.88 -10.06
C LEU A 219 13.78 -10.09 -10.99
N LYS A 220 14.68 -11.09 -10.95
CA LYS A 220 14.60 -12.27 -11.83
C LYS A 220 13.33 -13.10 -11.65
N GLN A 221 12.77 -13.11 -10.46
CA GLN A 221 11.57 -13.88 -10.17
C GLN A 221 10.33 -13.14 -10.66
N VAL A 222 10.26 -11.84 -10.43
CA VAL A 222 9.16 -10.98 -10.90
C VAL A 222 9.14 -10.96 -12.43
N LEU A 223 10.29 -10.75 -13.11
CA LEU A 223 10.41 -10.76 -14.57
C LEU A 223 9.82 -12.03 -15.20
N ARG A 224 10.29 -13.21 -14.77
CA ARG A 224 9.80 -14.47 -15.33
C ARG A 224 8.30 -14.67 -15.24
N ARG A 225 7.65 -14.11 -14.19
CA ARG A 225 6.21 -14.27 -13.97
C ARG A 225 5.41 -13.25 -14.76
N THR A 226 5.88 -12.00 -14.82
CA THR A 226 5.24 -10.95 -15.61
C THR A 226 5.31 -11.26 -17.10
N GLU A 227 6.46 -11.71 -17.63
CA GLU A 227 6.60 -12.15 -19.04
C GLU A 227 5.60 -13.25 -19.40
N ARG A 228 5.45 -14.27 -18.55
CA ARG A 228 4.48 -15.36 -18.78
C ARG A 228 3.02 -14.88 -18.75
N SER A 229 2.73 -13.84 -17.99
CA SER A 229 1.35 -13.35 -17.79
C SER A 229 0.90 -12.35 -18.88
N GLY A 230 1.75 -12.00 -19.83
CA GLY A 230 1.46 -10.99 -20.85
C GLY A 230 1.53 -9.55 -20.32
N VAL A 231 2.12 -9.35 -19.15
CA VAL A 231 2.36 -8.03 -18.56
C VAL A 231 3.71 -7.49 -19.04
N THR A 232 3.72 -6.31 -19.61
CA THR A 232 4.94 -5.65 -20.08
C THR A 232 5.55 -4.82 -18.95
N LEU A 233 6.74 -5.21 -18.50
CA LEU A 233 7.49 -4.45 -17.52
C LEU A 233 8.24 -3.30 -18.22
N LEU A 234 8.04 -2.07 -17.74
CA LEU A 234 8.81 -0.90 -18.14
C LEU A 234 9.92 -0.67 -17.10
N MET A 235 11.18 -0.82 -17.52
CA MET A 235 12.35 -0.68 -16.66
C MET A 235 13.12 0.60 -17.03
N ASN A 236 12.74 1.73 -16.44
CA ASN A 236 13.32 3.04 -16.76
C ASN A 236 13.30 3.32 -18.25
N GLY A 237 12.17 3.03 -18.89
CA GLY A 237 12.03 3.05 -20.32
C GLY A 237 10.67 3.58 -20.76
N MET A 238 10.49 3.60 -22.08
CA MET A 238 9.31 4.16 -22.73
C MET A 238 8.56 3.09 -23.53
N ALA A 239 7.27 3.31 -23.66
CA ALA A 239 6.38 2.62 -24.59
C ALA A 239 5.40 3.62 -25.20
N ASP A 240 4.88 3.28 -26.36
CA ASP A 240 3.86 4.08 -27.06
C ASP A 240 2.51 3.37 -27.01
N TYR A 241 1.46 4.15 -26.82
CA TYR A 241 0.10 3.69 -27.00
C TYR A 241 -0.75 4.79 -27.64
N ARG A 242 -1.13 4.63 -28.90
CA ARG A 242 -1.75 5.68 -29.72
C ARG A 242 -0.91 6.97 -29.65
N GLU A 243 -1.51 8.09 -29.23
CA GLU A 243 -0.81 9.37 -29.07
C GLU A 243 0.08 9.43 -27.82
N LEU A 244 -0.21 8.59 -26.79
CA LEU A 244 0.49 8.62 -25.51
C LEU A 244 1.93 8.11 -25.60
N GLN A 245 2.85 8.85 -25.07
CA GLN A 245 4.14 8.35 -24.61
C GLN A 245 4.00 7.89 -23.14
N ILE A 246 4.43 6.70 -22.83
CA ILE A 246 4.32 6.12 -21.49
C ILE A 246 5.74 5.88 -20.98
N VAL A 247 6.15 6.60 -19.94
CA VAL A 247 7.41 6.36 -19.24
C VAL A 247 7.14 5.51 -18.01
N GLY A 248 7.90 4.44 -17.84
CA GLY A 248 7.89 3.61 -16.65
C GLY A 248 9.17 3.77 -15.85
N LEU A 249 9.06 4.25 -14.62
CA LEU A 249 10.16 4.41 -13.69
C LEU A 249 10.11 3.33 -12.61
N ASN A 250 11.22 2.65 -12.39
CA ASN A 250 11.35 1.71 -11.29
C ASN A 250 11.31 2.44 -9.94
N ASN A 251 11.22 1.68 -8.85
CA ASN A 251 11.39 2.25 -7.54
C ASN A 251 12.81 2.82 -7.39
N MET A 252 12.93 4.13 -7.23
CA MET A 252 14.20 4.84 -7.08
C MET A 252 13.98 6.14 -6.32
N ARG A 253 15.05 6.74 -5.83
CA ARG A 253 15.02 8.07 -5.21
C ARG A 253 14.82 9.16 -6.25
N ALA A 254 14.31 10.32 -5.80
CA ALA A 254 14.05 11.44 -6.68
C ALA A 254 15.34 11.98 -7.33
N ASP A 255 16.37 12.20 -6.51
CA ASP A 255 17.67 12.78 -6.87
C ASP A 255 18.77 12.28 -5.92
N ASP A 256 20.00 12.77 -6.08
CA ASP A 256 21.13 12.37 -5.24
C ASP A 256 21.10 12.95 -3.83
N ASP A 257 20.40 14.05 -3.62
CA ASP A 257 20.31 14.76 -2.34
C ASP A 257 19.16 14.25 -1.46
N THR A 258 18.15 13.62 -2.05
CA THR A 258 16.98 13.12 -1.33
C THR A 258 17.32 11.88 -0.49
N PHE A 259 17.05 11.97 0.82
CA PHE A 259 17.16 10.82 1.71
C PHE A 259 16.00 9.84 1.47
N ASP A 260 16.34 8.61 1.16
CA ASP A 260 15.38 7.54 0.94
C ASP A 260 15.68 6.33 1.84
N ILE A 261 14.66 5.88 2.58
CA ILE A 261 14.75 4.67 3.40
C ILE A 261 14.63 3.38 2.57
N HIS A 262 14.12 3.48 1.36
CA HIS A 262 13.95 2.38 0.40
C HIS A 262 14.90 2.52 -0.80
N ALA A 263 16.02 3.21 -0.60
CA ALA A 263 16.99 3.41 -1.69
C ALA A 263 17.36 2.07 -2.34
N ASN A 264 17.23 2.02 -3.65
CA ASN A 264 17.74 0.92 -4.44
C ASN A 264 19.28 0.86 -4.38
N ASN A 265 19.85 -0.27 -4.77
CA ASN A 265 21.30 -0.49 -4.75
C ASN A 265 22.02 0.15 -5.95
N ASP A 266 21.31 0.74 -6.89
CA ASP A 266 21.90 1.43 -8.02
C ASP A 266 21.87 2.96 -7.81
N SER A 267 22.66 3.69 -8.59
CA SER A 267 22.78 5.14 -8.51
C SER A 267 21.76 5.89 -9.37
N THR A 268 20.80 5.18 -10.00
CA THR A 268 19.79 5.83 -10.83
C THR A 268 18.79 6.62 -9.99
N THR A 269 18.40 7.78 -10.48
CA THR A 269 17.42 8.66 -9.87
C THR A 269 16.35 9.02 -10.86
N VAL A 270 15.19 9.46 -10.39
CA VAL A 270 14.12 9.98 -11.26
C VAL A 270 14.67 11.08 -12.16
N GLU A 271 15.44 12.02 -11.59
CA GLU A 271 16.10 13.09 -12.32
C GLU A 271 16.94 12.55 -13.48
N SER A 272 17.91 11.65 -13.19
CA SER A 272 18.85 11.12 -14.21
C SER A 272 18.13 10.34 -15.31
N VAL A 273 17.10 9.57 -14.98
CA VAL A 273 16.34 8.82 -15.98
C VAL A 273 15.52 9.75 -16.85
N MET A 274 14.77 10.69 -16.27
CA MET A 274 13.96 11.63 -17.06
C MET A 274 14.79 12.47 -18.02
N GLN A 275 16.01 12.88 -17.62
CA GLN A 275 16.94 13.61 -18.48
C GLN A 275 17.55 12.75 -19.60
N SER A 276 17.59 11.43 -19.45
CA SER A 276 18.17 10.52 -20.44
C SER A 276 17.21 10.05 -21.53
N LEU A 277 15.90 10.22 -21.33
CA LEU A 277 14.87 9.75 -22.26
C LEU A 277 14.64 10.73 -23.40
N GLU A 278 14.44 10.22 -24.60
CA GLU A 278 14.07 11.00 -25.80
C GLU A 278 12.56 11.22 -25.84
N ILE A 279 12.08 12.20 -25.06
CA ILE A 279 10.65 12.55 -24.95
C ILE A 279 10.30 13.56 -26.04
N ASP A 280 9.23 13.27 -26.81
CA ASP A 280 8.68 14.20 -27.80
C ASP A 280 7.75 15.21 -27.08
N PRO A 281 8.09 16.50 -27.07
CA PRO A 281 7.31 17.52 -26.34
C PRO A 281 5.93 17.80 -26.95
N GLU A 282 5.72 17.42 -28.22
CA GLU A 282 4.43 17.62 -28.91
C GLU A 282 3.39 16.54 -28.58
N ARG A 283 3.84 15.41 -27.99
CA ARG A 283 2.98 14.28 -27.64
C ARG A 283 2.69 14.27 -26.14
N PRO A 284 1.49 13.81 -25.72
CA PRO A 284 1.16 13.67 -24.31
C PRO A 284 2.06 12.62 -23.62
N LEU A 285 2.55 12.99 -22.44
CA LEU A 285 3.43 12.17 -21.63
C LEU A 285 2.73 11.69 -20.35
N LEU A 286 2.64 10.36 -20.19
CA LEU A 286 2.15 9.71 -18.99
C LEU A 286 3.29 8.98 -18.30
N VAL A 287 3.49 9.26 -17.01
CA VAL A 287 4.54 8.64 -16.21
C VAL A 287 3.93 7.64 -15.22
N LEU A 288 4.48 6.43 -15.19
CA LEU A 288 4.20 5.42 -14.19
C LEU A 288 5.36 5.38 -13.20
N HIS A 289 5.10 5.68 -11.94
CA HIS A 289 6.08 5.56 -10.87
C HIS A 289 5.38 5.09 -9.59
N HIS A 290 6.01 4.21 -8.84
CA HIS A 290 5.37 3.65 -7.66
C HIS A 290 5.14 4.70 -6.58
N ARG A 291 6.14 5.54 -6.30
CA ARG A 291 6.10 6.54 -5.24
C ARG A 291 5.75 7.94 -5.76
N PRO A 292 5.04 8.77 -4.96
CA PRO A 292 4.75 10.15 -5.34
C PRO A 292 5.93 11.08 -5.01
N ASP A 293 7.11 10.79 -5.58
CA ASP A 293 8.32 11.60 -5.45
C ASP A 293 8.96 11.86 -6.82
N GLY A 294 10.01 12.70 -6.89
CA GLY A 294 10.62 13.11 -8.16
C GLY A 294 9.72 13.95 -9.06
N ILE A 295 8.62 14.47 -8.53
CA ILE A 295 7.57 15.21 -9.25
C ILE A 295 8.12 16.39 -10.06
N PRO A 296 9.04 17.24 -9.54
CA PRO A 296 9.59 18.35 -10.31
C PRO A 296 10.27 17.93 -11.61
N TYR A 297 11.04 16.84 -11.57
CA TYR A 297 11.77 16.34 -12.74
C TYR A 297 10.85 15.77 -13.83
N MET A 298 9.73 15.15 -13.43
CA MET A 298 8.71 14.69 -14.37
C MET A 298 7.97 15.86 -15.01
N ALA A 299 7.64 16.90 -14.22
CA ALA A 299 6.97 18.10 -14.72
C ALA A 299 7.88 18.87 -15.68
N GLU A 300 9.17 19.03 -15.36
CA GLU A 300 10.18 19.67 -16.23
C GLU A 300 10.34 18.92 -17.57
N ALA A 301 10.22 17.59 -17.55
CA ALA A 301 10.20 16.77 -18.76
C ALA A 301 8.88 16.86 -19.56
N GLY A 302 7.89 17.63 -19.11
CA GLY A 302 6.63 17.88 -19.79
C GLY A 302 5.56 16.82 -19.54
N ALA A 303 5.61 16.06 -18.44
CA ALA A 303 4.59 15.09 -18.11
C ALA A 303 3.20 15.73 -17.92
N ASP A 304 2.18 15.13 -18.57
CA ASP A 304 0.77 15.54 -18.42
C ASP A 304 0.11 14.83 -17.23
N LEU A 305 0.53 13.58 -16.96
CA LEU A 305 -0.06 12.75 -15.91
C LEU A 305 0.98 11.85 -15.26
N LEU A 306 1.05 11.89 -13.92
CA LEU A 306 1.74 10.89 -13.09
C LEU A 306 0.70 9.97 -12.45
N LEU A 307 0.86 8.66 -12.62
CA LEU A 307 0.12 7.63 -11.89
C LEU A 307 1.03 7.00 -10.83
N THR A 308 0.55 6.89 -9.59
CA THR A 308 1.36 6.41 -8.46
C THR A 308 0.49 5.75 -7.38
N GLY A 309 1.13 4.99 -6.47
CA GLY A 309 0.53 4.31 -5.34
C GLY A 309 1.31 4.52 -4.05
N HIS A 310 1.81 3.42 -3.46
CA HIS A 310 2.74 3.33 -2.33
C HIS A 310 2.18 3.77 -0.97
N THR A 311 1.45 4.88 -0.90
CA THR A 311 1.06 5.52 0.36
C THR A 311 -0.03 4.76 1.12
N HIS A 312 -0.79 3.89 0.45
CA HIS A 312 -2.01 3.25 0.94
C HIS A 312 -3.00 4.24 1.59
N ALA A 313 -2.80 5.56 1.39
CA ALA A 313 -3.46 6.64 2.13
C ALA A 313 -3.30 6.50 3.65
N GLY A 314 -2.22 5.84 4.11
CA GLY A 314 -1.99 5.49 5.51
C GLY A 314 -2.82 4.32 6.03
N GLN A 315 -3.59 3.65 5.16
CA GLN A 315 -4.32 2.41 5.36
C GLN A 315 -5.31 2.41 6.53
N MET A 316 -4.89 2.78 7.74
CA MET A 316 -5.68 2.69 8.97
C MET A 316 -5.55 3.97 9.82
N PHE A 317 -6.67 4.58 10.18
CA PHE A 317 -6.66 5.69 11.15
C PHE A 317 -6.09 5.19 12.50
N PRO A 318 -5.18 5.95 13.17
CA PRO A 318 -4.82 7.34 12.89
C PRO A 318 -3.63 7.53 11.90
N PHE A 319 -3.04 6.45 11.35
CA PHE A 319 -1.91 6.55 10.41
C PHE A 319 -2.26 7.29 9.12
N THR A 320 -3.56 7.37 8.76
CA THR A 320 -4.03 8.21 7.65
C THR A 320 -3.63 9.68 7.82
N LEU A 321 -3.54 10.18 9.06
CA LEU A 321 -3.10 11.55 9.36
C LEU A 321 -1.59 11.70 9.20
N ILE A 322 -0.84 10.68 9.66
CA ILE A 322 0.62 10.63 9.56
C ILE A 322 1.04 10.56 8.10
N ALA A 323 0.44 9.65 7.32
CA ALA A 323 0.73 9.52 5.90
C ALA A 323 0.44 10.80 5.11
N LYS A 324 -0.66 11.49 5.43
CA LYS A 324 -0.96 12.80 4.82
C LYS A 324 0.11 13.85 5.11
N TRP A 325 0.70 13.83 6.29
CA TRP A 325 1.77 14.73 6.67
C TRP A 325 3.11 14.35 6.01
N MET A 326 3.41 13.05 5.92
CA MET A 326 4.69 12.54 5.41
C MET A 326 4.83 12.67 3.90
N PHE A 327 3.79 12.30 3.16
CA PHE A 327 3.91 12.15 1.70
C PHE A 327 3.55 13.40 0.89
N GLY A 328 2.95 14.44 1.49
CA GLY A 328 2.46 15.60 0.75
C GLY A 328 1.35 15.25 -0.26
N TYR A 329 1.64 14.31 -1.18
CA TYR A 329 0.71 13.70 -2.11
C TYR A 329 0.33 12.32 -1.59
N ASN A 330 -0.87 12.16 -1.04
CA ASN A 330 -1.21 10.95 -0.29
C ASN A 330 -2.32 10.11 -0.94
N LYS A 331 -3.36 10.73 -1.48
CA LYS A 331 -4.46 10.02 -2.19
C LYS A 331 -5.30 10.97 -3.04
N GLY A 332 -5.72 10.48 -4.20
CA GLY A 332 -6.61 11.22 -5.10
C GLY A 332 -5.85 12.05 -6.11
N LEU A 333 -6.54 13.04 -6.67
CA LEU A 333 -6.04 13.88 -7.73
C LEU A 333 -5.40 15.16 -7.17
N TYR A 334 -4.22 15.47 -7.65
CA TYR A 334 -3.48 16.69 -7.38
C TYR A 334 -3.03 17.32 -8.70
N GLN A 335 -2.51 18.53 -8.60
CA GLN A 335 -1.87 19.24 -9.69
C GLN A 335 -0.55 19.83 -9.21
N TYR A 336 0.48 19.69 -10.04
CA TYR A 336 1.76 20.33 -9.88
C TYR A 336 2.11 20.97 -11.22
N GLU A 337 2.15 22.32 -11.27
CA GLU A 337 2.23 23.07 -12.52
C GLU A 337 1.16 22.61 -13.52
N GLU A 338 1.54 22.21 -14.74
CA GLU A 338 0.61 21.69 -15.74
C GLU A 338 0.33 20.16 -15.58
N MET A 339 1.17 19.44 -14.82
CA MET A 339 1.06 18.00 -14.62
C MET A 339 -0.02 17.64 -13.60
N ARG A 340 -0.86 16.67 -13.92
CA ARG A 340 -1.76 16.03 -12.96
C ARG A 340 -1.08 14.85 -12.29
N ILE A 341 -1.38 14.66 -11.01
CA ILE A 341 -0.84 13.55 -10.21
C ILE A 341 -2.02 12.79 -9.63
N TYR A 342 -2.13 11.53 -9.96
CA TYR A 342 -3.12 10.66 -9.33
C TYR A 342 -2.45 9.64 -8.43
N VAL A 343 -2.75 9.72 -7.13
CA VAL A 343 -2.26 8.80 -6.10
C VAL A 343 -3.40 7.86 -5.71
N SER A 344 -3.29 6.59 -6.08
CA SER A 344 -4.26 5.57 -5.68
C SER A 344 -4.04 5.14 -4.22
N GLN A 345 -5.12 4.69 -3.57
CA GLN A 345 -5.04 4.11 -2.23
C GLN A 345 -4.55 2.65 -2.24
N GLY A 346 -4.34 2.08 -3.43
CA GLY A 346 -3.90 0.70 -3.60
C GLY A 346 -4.99 -0.34 -3.37
N LEU A 347 -4.77 -1.52 -3.91
CA LEU A 347 -5.68 -2.67 -3.82
C LEU A 347 -5.43 -3.51 -2.58
N GLY A 348 -4.16 -3.71 -2.27
CA GLY A 348 -3.68 -4.51 -1.16
C GLY A 348 -3.65 -3.80 0.19
N THR A 349 -2.92 -4.38 1.09
CA THR A 349 -2.69 -3.83 2.42
C THR A 349 -1.24 -4.08 2.82
N PHE A 350 -0.70 -3.12 3.49
CA PHE A 350 0.61 -3.16 4.10
C PHE A 350 0.49 -3.68 5.54
N PHE A 351 1.36 -4.58 5.97
CA PHE A 351 1.40 -5.25 7.27
C PHE A 351 0.14 -6.01 7.67
N SER A 352 -0.97 -5.32 7.91
CA SER A 352 -2.20 -5.89 8.44
C SER A 352 -3.32 -5.85 7.40
N PRO A 353 -4.08 -6.92 7.19
CA PRO A 353 -5.20 -6.91 6.26
C PRO A 353 -6.43 -6.19 6.84
N ILE A 354 -6.20 -4.97 7.34
CA ILE A 354 -7.23 -4.09 7.92
C ILE A 354 -7.15 -2.72 7.25
N ARG A 355 -8.28 -2.25 6.72
CA ARG A 355 -8.44 -0.87 6.25
C ARG A 355 -9.53 -0.16 7.04
N PHE A 356 -9.16 0.96 7.69
CA PHE A 356 -10.06 1.81 8.45
C PHE A 356 -9.80 3.28 8.17
N GLY A 357 -10.78 3.97 7.56
CA GLY A 357 -10.61 5.33 7.05
C GLY A 357 -10.05 5.42 5.62
N THR A 358 -9.74 4.27 5.02
CA THR A 358 -9.34 4.08 3.61
C THR A 358 -10.08 2.87 3.03
N HIS A 359 -9.87 2.57 1.74
CA HIS A 359 -10.46 1.39 1.09
C HIS A 359 -9.54 0.84 0.00
N SER A 360 -9.78 -0.41 -0.39
CA SER A 360 -9.11 -1.03 -1.53
C SER A 360 -9.71 -0.49 -2.83
N GLU A 361 -8.87 0.04 -3.73
CA GLU A 361 -9.28 0.85 -4.87
C GLU A 361 -8.79 0.25 -6.20
N ILE A 362 -9.71 0.08 -7.15
CA ILE A 362 -9.42 -0.08 -8.58
C ILE A 362 -9.81 1.22 -9.24
N THR A 363 -8.90 1.87 -9.96
CA THR A 363 -9.21 3.15 -10.59
C THR A 363 -9.52 2.95 -12.07
N LEU A 364 -10.72 3.36 -12.50
CA LEU A 364 -11.05 3.54 -13.92
C LEU A 364 -10.70 4.98 -14.32
N LEU A 365 -9.71 5.12 -15.18
CA LEU A 365 -9.30 6.40 -15.74
C LEU A 365 -9.99 6.61 -17.09
N ARG A 366 -10.66 7.74 -17.27
CA ARG A 366 -11.15 8.22 -18.55
C ARG A 366 -10.25 9.36 -18.99
N LEU A 367 -9.28 9.04 -19.84
CA LEU A 367 -8.38 10.03 -20.42
C LEU A 367 -9.08 10.66 -21.61
N MET A 368 -9.44 11.93 -21.51
CA MET A 368 -10.25 12.65 -22.48
C MET A 368 -9.40 13.64 -23.27
N PRO A 369 -9.73 13.92 -24.53
CA PRO A 369 -9.20 15.10 -25.21
C PRO A 369 -9.37 16.37 -24.36
N ALA A 370 -8.31 17.20 -24.26
CA ALA A 370 -8.33 18.46 -23.48
C ALA A 370 -8.99 19.60 -24.25
#